data_d9ec622f00212d88436553bd214b73c7
#
_entry.id   d9ec622f00212d88436553bd214b73c7
#
_cell.length_a   1.000
_cell.length_b   1.000
_cell.length_c   1.000
_cell.angle_alpha   90.00
_cell.angle_beta   90.00
_cell.angle_gamma   90.00
#
_symmetry.space_group_name_H-M   'P 1'
#
loop_
_entity.id
_entity.type
_entity.pdbx_description
1 polymer ?
#
loop_
_entity_poly.entity_id
_entity_poly.type
_entity_poly.pdbx_seq_one_letter_code
_entity_poly.pdbx_strand_id
1 'polypeptide(L)'
;MTTMDLNVSPLGRVEGDLDVRVTIEDGVVTSAWTEAAMFRGFEIILQGKDPQAGLIVTPRICGICGGSHLYKAAYALDTAWSTHVPPNATLVRNIAQACETLQSIPRYFYALFAIDLTNKNYAKSSMYEEAVRRFSAYVGTSYQPGVVLSGKPVEVYAIFGGQWPHSSFMVPGGVMCAPTLSDVTRSIAILEHWKVNWLEKYWLGTSVERWLDNKTWEDVLEWVDENEAQYNSDCGFFIRYCRDIGLDKYGQGPGNFLATGTYFQPELYTNPTIDGRNDALINRSGIYANGEFHTFDQARVTEDVTHSFYEGSTSRHPFEGETKPIDPKDGREQGKYSWAKSPRYDVPGTGYIPLEAGPLARRMAAGAPGAAAHQDYDPLFVDMVNKIGPSVFVRQMARMHEAAKYLKWARGWLDDLDLHESFYTKPVELTEGRGFGSTEAARGSLSDWIVIEDGKIANYQVVTPTAWNIGPRDSTGALGPIEQALVGSPIMDKDDPVELGHVARSFDSCLVCTVHAYDGKTGKELSKFVINGSV
;
A
#
# COMPACT_ATOMS: atom_id res chain seq x y z
N MET A 1 24.97 -21.27 22.00
CA MET A 1 24.17 -20.28 21.28
C MET A 1 25.03 -19.69 20.19
N THR A 2 24.65 -19.84 18.95
CA THR A 2 25.37 -19.26 17.79
C THR A 2 24.67 -17.96 17.44
N THR A 3 25.28 -16.84 17.78
CA THR A 3 24.78 -15.50 17.43
C THR A 3 25.47 -15.02 16.16
N MET A 4 24.72 -14.46 15.21
CA MET A 4 25.22 -13.94 13.94
C MET A 4 24.43 -12.71 13.51
N ASP A 5 25.14 -11.68 13.04
CA ASP A 5 24.52 -10.56 12.35
C ASP A 5 24.53 -10.80 10.84
N LEU A 6 23.40 -10.53 10.20
CA LEU A 6 23.22 -10.63 8.76
C LEU A 6 22.70 -9.29 8.23
N ASN A 7 23.29 -8.81 7.15
CA ASN A 7 22.86 -7.61 6.43
C ASN A 7 22.53 -7.95 4.97
N VAL A 8 21.28 -7.74 4.56
CA VAL A 8 20.83 -7.86 3.18
C VAL A 8 20.66 -6.45 2.62
N SER A 9 21.59 -6.01 1.80
CA SER A 9 21.67 -4.64 1.27
C SER A 9 22.08 -4.64 -0.21
N PRO A 10 21.21 -4.20 -1.13
CA PRO A 10 19.78 -4.00 -0.90
C PRO A 10 18.97 -5.31 -0.96
N LEU A 11 17.83 -5.33 -0.30
CA LEU A 11 16.82 -6.37 -0.51
C LEU A 11 16.16 -6.14 -1.89
N GLY A 12 16.47 -7.00 -2.85
CA GLY A 12 15.92 -6.91 -4.21
C GLY A 12 14.42 -7.18 -4.31
N ARG A 13 13.85 -6.86 -5.48
CA ARG A 13 12.43 -7.03 -5.81
C ARG A 13 11.46 -6.33 -4.83
N VAL A 14 11.84 -5.13 -4.42
CA VAL A 14 10.99 -4.08 -3.88
C VAL A 14 11.13 -2.86 -4.79
N GLU A 15 10.22 -1.92 -4.72
CA GLU A 15 10.35 -0.70 -5.52
C GLU A 15 11.30 0.29 -4.81
N GLY A 16 12.54 0.38 -5.28
CA GLY A 16 13.65 1.14 -4.66
C GLY A 16 14.51 0.27 -3.74
N ASP A 17 15.36 0.90 -2.91
CA ASP A 17 16.36 0.21 -2.12
C ASP A 17 15.95 0.14 -0.64
N LEU A 18 15.77 -1.08 -0.14
CA LEU A 18 15.54 -1.41 1.26
C LEU A 18 16.71 -2.22 1.79
N ASP A 19 17.34 -1.75 2.85
CA ASP A 19 18.31 -2.56 3.58
C ASP A 19 17.66 -3.21 4.79
N VAL A 20 17.96 -4.49 5.00
CA VAL A 20 17.46 -5.27 6.14
C VAL A 20 18.65 -5.83 6.89
N ARG A 21 18.78 -5.43 8.14
CA ARG A 21 19.77 -5.98 9.07
C ARG A 21 19.07 -6.77 10.17
N VAL A 22 19.57 -7.96 10.47
CA VAL A 22 19.01 -8.82 11.53
C VAL A 22 20.12 -9.42 12.38
N THR A 23 19.82 -9.65 13.65
CA THR A 23 20.59 -10.55 14.54
C THR A 23 19.86 -11.89 14.60
N ILE A 24 20.58 -12.98 14.40
CA ILE A 24 20.06 -14.34 14.37
C ILE A 24 20.71 -15.12 15.53
N GLU A 25 19.90 -15.79 16.35
CA GLU A 25 20.34 -16.69 17.39
C GLU A 25 19.70 -18.06 17.18
N ASP A 26 20.55 -19.10 17.13
CA ASP A 26 20.12 -20.48 16.91
C ASP A 26 19.14 -20.66 15.72
N GLY A 27 19.36 -19.90 14.63
CA GLY A 27 18.57 -19.98 13.39
C GLY A 27 17.26 -19.20 13.41
N VAL A 28 17.03 -18.32 14.40
CA VAL A 28 15.84 -17.48 14.51
C VAL A 28 16.24 -16.01 14.64
N VAL A 29 15.53 -15.11 13.97
CA VAL A 29 15.74 -13.66 14.07
C VAL A 29 15.32 -13.17 15.46
N THR A 30 16.24 -12.54 16.20
CA THR A 30 15.98 -11.98 17.54
C THR A 30 15.92 -10.45 17.54
N SER A 31 16.53 -9.79 16.57
CA SER A 31 16.46 -8.34 16.36
C SER A 31 16.50 -8.00 14.88
N ALA A 32 15.81 -6.91 14.49
CA ALA A 32 15.74 -6.46 13.11
C ALA A 32 15.77 -4.94 13.00
N TRP A 33 16.30 -4.44 11.89
CA TRP A 33 16.35 -3.04 11.49
C TRP A 33 16.03 -2.94 9.99
N THR A 34 15.19 -1.97 9.63
CA THR A 34 14.87 -1.63 8.25
C THR A 34 15.37 -0.23 7.91
N GLU A 35 16.23 -0.12 6.92
CA GLU A 35 16.78 1.15 6.47
C GLU A 35 16.23 1.53 5.10
N ALA A 36 15.49 2.64 5.03
CA ALA A 36 15.24 3.32 3.76
C ALA A 36 16.51 4.04 3.34
N ALA A 37 17.13 3.60 2.24
CA ALA A 37 18.46 4.05 1.86
C ALA A 37 18.49 5.40 1.10
N MET A 38 17.33 6.02 0.82
CA MET A 38 17.22 7.09 -0.17
C MET A 38 16.46 8.32 0.36
N PHE A 39 16.84 9.57 -0.10
CA PHE A 39 16.14 10.85 0.17
C PHE A 39 15.95 11.70 -1.08
N ARG A 40 14.71 12.12 -1.45
CA ARG A 40 14.41 12.94 -2.66
C ARG A 40 13.86 14.35 -2.37
N GLY A 41 13.43 14.63 -1.15
CA GLY A 41 13.06 15.97 -0.68
C GLY A 41 11.77 16.54 -1.27
N PHE A 42 10.77 15.75 -1.64
CA PHE A 42 9.51 16.24 -2.24
C PHE A 42 8.78 17.26 -1.38
N GLU A 43 8.78 17.08 -0.07
CA GLU A 43 8.19 18.01 0.89
C GLU A 43 8.89 19.38 0.83
N ILE A 44 10.24 19.40 0.71
CA ILE A 44 11.04 20.62 0.56
C ILE A 44 10.79 21.26 -0.81
N ILE A 45 10.72 20.47 -1.88
CA ILE A 45 10.45 20.94 -3.24
C ILE A 45 9.11 21.69 -3.32
N LEU A 46 8.12 21.30 -2.55
CA LEU A 46 6.78 21.90 -2.55
C LEU A 46 6.70 23.21 -1.79
N GLN A 47 7.55 23.45 -0.78
CA GLN A 47 7.53 24.69 0.01
C GLN A 47 7.71 25.93 -0.86
N GLY A 48 6.91 26.96 -0.59
CA GLY A 48 6.91 28.24 -1.30
C GLY A 48 6.30 28.21 -2.71
N LYS A 49 5.83 27.06 -3.19
CA LYS A 49 5.17 26.94 -4.49
C LYS A 49 3.67 27.25 -4.40
N ASP A 50 3.05 27.39 -5.57
CA ASP A 50 1.60 27.43 -5.72
C ASP A 50 0.97 26.16 -5.14
N PRO A 51 -0.18 26.24 -4.43
CA PRO A 51 -0.84 25.07 -3.86
C PRO A 51 -1.12 23.94 -4.85
N GLN A 52 -1.45 24.27 -6.11
CA GLN A 52 -1.69 23.28 -7.16
C GLN A 52 -0.41 22.57 -7.64
N ALA A 53 0.79 23.03 -7.25
CA ALA A 53 2.03 22.31 -7.52
C ALA A 53 2.04 20.89 -6.92
N GLY A 54 1.28 20.66 -5.84
CA GLY A 54 1.05 19.34 -5.26
C GLY A 54 0.52 18.33 -6.28
N LEU A 55 -0.41 18.74 -7.16
CA LEU A 55 -1.00 17.89 -8.20
C LEU A 55 0.03 17.43 -9.26
N ILE A 56 1.09 18.20 -9.45
CA ILE A 56 2.14 17.90 -10.43
C ILE A 56 3.29 17.14 -9.79
N VAL A 57 3.72 17.56 -8.60
CA VAL A 57 4.93 17.06 -7.94
C VAL A 57 4.68 15.71 -7.26
N THR A 58 3.56 15.56 -6.50
CA THR A 58 3.32 14.32 -5.75
C THR A 58 3.15 13.07 -6.61
N PRO A 59 2.52 13.10 -7.82
CA PRO A 59 2.50 11.93 -8.70
C PRO A 59 3.89 11.44 -9.15
N ARG A 60 4.93 12.30 -9.08
CA ARG A 60 6.31 11.93 -9.43
C ARG A 60 7.06 11.26 -8.28
N ILE A 61 6.42 11.18 -7.11
CA ILE A 61 6.97 10.39 -5.99
C ILE A 61 7.08 8.92 -6.43
N CYS A 62 6.07 8.39 -7.13
CA CYS A 62 6.07 6.98 -7.52
C CYS A 62 5.49 6.77 -8.92
N GLY A 63 6.18 5.97 -9.76
CA GLY A 63 5.72 5.61 -11.11
C GLY A 63 4.62 4.56 -11.15
N ILE A 64 4.38 3.81 -10.08
CA ILE A 64 3.37 2.73 -10.03
C ILE A 64 2.15 3.07 -9.18
N CYS A 65 2.18 4.12 -8.37
CA CYS A 65 1.05 4.62 -7.59
C CYS A 65 0.88 6.15 -7.72
N GLY A 66 1.30 6.73 -8.83
CA GLY A 66 1.20 8.17 -9.10
C GLY A 66 -0.23 8.68 -9.14
N GLY A 67 -1.20 7.83 -9.54
CA GLY A 67 -2.62 8.15 -9.50
C GLY A 67 -3.15 8.29 -8.08
N SER A 68 -2.73 7.41 -7.16
CA SER A 68 -3.07 7.53 -5.73
C SER A 68 -2.50 8.82 -5.13
N HIS A 69 -1.28 9.21 -5.51
CA HIS A 69 -0.70 10.49 -5.11
C HIS A 69 -1.47 11.68 -5.66
N LEU A 70 -1.93 11.63 -6.91
CA LEU A 70 -2.78 12.67 -7.50
C LEU A 70 -4.14 12.76 -6.80
N TYR A 71 -4.78 11.59 -6.55
CA TYR A 71 -6.07 11.49 -5.90
C TYR A 71 -6.08 12.19 -4.53
N LYS A 72 -5.13 11.86 -3.64
CA LYS A 72 -5.06 12.49 -2.31
C LYS A 72 -4.68 13.96 -2.35
N ALA A 73 -3.79 14.38 -3.29
CA ALA A 73 -3.40 15.78 -3.43
C ALA A 73 -4.60 16.64 -3.88
N ALA A 74 -5.45 16.13 -4.78
CA ALA A 74 -6.70 16.79 -5.16
C ALA A 74 -7.64 16.92 -3.94
N TYR A 75 -7.81 15.85 -3.14
CA TYR A 75 -8.63 15.93 -1.92
C TYR A 75 -8.05 16.86 -0.86
N ALA A 76 -6.73 16.94 -0.71
CA ALA A 76 -6.11 17.89 0.22
C ALA A 76 -6.47 19.33 -0.15
N LEU A 77 -6.51 19.66 -1.44
CA LEU A 77 -6.92 20.97 -1.92
C LEU A 77 -8.45 21.18 -1.86
N ASP A 78 -9.24 20.13 -2.14
CA ASP A 78 -10.70 20.20 -1.97
C ASP A 78 -11.06 20.58 -0.52
N THR A 79 -10.38 19.97 0.46
CA THR A 79 -10.60 20.30 1.89
C THR A 79 -10.03 21.65 2.29
N ALA A 80 -8.84 22.04 1.77
CA ALA A 80 -8.24 23.34 2.06
C ALA A 80 -9.07 24.52 1.58
N TRP A 81 -9.74 24.36 0.42
CA TRP A 81 -10.55 25.40 -0.22
C TRP A 81 -12.06 25.20 -0.06
N SER A 82 -12.49 24.19 0.68
CA SER A 82 -13.90 23.83 0.86
C SER A 82 -14.65 23.73 -0.46
N THR A 83 -14.03 23.08 -1.44
CA THR A 83 -14.50 23.05 -2.83
C THR A 83 -15.60 22.01 -3.01
N HIS A 84 -16.69 22.38 -3.71
CA HIS A 84 -17.71 21.40 -4.10
C HIS A 84 -17.17 20.44 -5.15
N VAL A 85 -17.38 19.13 -4.95
CA VAL A 85 -16.99 18.06 -5.88
C VAL A 85 -18.26 17.38 -6.41
N PRO A 86 -18.53 17.41 -7.71
CA PRO A 86 -19.69 16.75 -8.29
C PRO A 86 -19.66 15.23 -8.10
N PRO A 87 -20.82 14.54 -7.95
CA PRO A 87 -20.90 13.09 -7.83
C PRO A 87 -20.16 12.32 -8.92
N ASN A 88 -20.31 12.70 -10.18
CA ASN A 88 -19.59 12.10 -11.30
C ASN A 88 -18.06 12.21 -11.18
N ALA A 89 -17.56 13.33 -10.69
CA ALA A 89 -16.12 13.49 -10.47
C ALA A 89 -15.61 12.50 -9.41
N THR A 90 -16.39 12.27 -8.36
CA THR A 90 -16.09 11.26 -7.34
C THR A 90 -16.10 9.86 -7.93
N LEU A 91 -17.07 9.51 -8.77
CA LEU A 91 -17.10 8.22 -9.47
C LEU A 91 -15.86 8.01 -10.34
N VAL A 92 -15.48 9.00 -11.16
CA VAL A 92 -14.29 8.89 -12.02
C VAL A 92 -13.01 8.76 -11.20
N ARG A 93 -12.87 9.53 -10.11
CA ARG A 93 -11.73 9.40 -9.19
C ARG A 93 -11.69 8.00 -8.57
N ASN A 94 -12.82 7.45 -8.14
CA ASN A 94 -12.93 6.09 -7.59
C ASN A 94 -12.54 5.03 -8.63
N ILE A 95 -13.06 5.11 -9.86
CA ILE A 95 -12.74 4.18 -10.96
C ILE A 95 -11.22 4.19 -11.23
N ALA A 96 -10.62 5.37 -11.37
CA ALA A 96 -9.20 5.49 -11.64
C ALA A 96 -8.34 4.92 -10.51
N GLN A 97 -8.66 5.26 -9.26
CA GLN A 97 -7.96 4.74 -8.09
C GLN A 97 -8.08 3.21 -7.97
N ALA A 98 -9.27 2.64 -8.23
CA ALA A 98 -9.47 1.19 -8.23
C ALA A 98 -8.66 0.53 -9.35
N CYS A 99 -8.66 1.09 -10.56
CA CYS A 99 -7.90 0.54 -11.69
C CYS A 99 -6.39 0.55 -11.46
N GLU A 100 -5.84 1.59 -10.80
CA GLU A 100 -4.43 1.60 -10.39
C GLU A 100 -4.14 0.51 -9.35
N THR A 101 -5.04 0.26 -8.41
CA THR A 101 -4.88 -0.81 -7.42
C THR A 101 -5.01 -2.19 -8.07
N LEU A 102 -6.00 -2.40 -8.94
CA LEU A 102 -6.23 -3.66 -9.65
C LEU A 102 -5.03 -4.08 -10.51
N GLN A 103 -4.33 -3.15 -11.16
CA GLN A 103 -3.11 -3.47 -11.90
C GLN A 103 -1.96 -3.88 -10.97
N SER A 104 -1.86 -3.21 -9.81
CA SER A 104 -0.76 -3.44 -8.87
C SER A 104 -0.82 -4.84 -8.26
N ILE A 105 -2.01 -5.35 -7.95
CA ILE A 105 -2.22 -6.63 -7.25
C ILE A 105 -1.54 -7.80 -7.97
N PRO A 106 -1.89 -8.17 -9.22
CA PRO A 106 -1.24 -9.29 -9.90
C PRO A 106 0.21 -9.01 -10.25
N ARG A 107 0.54 -7.79 -10.66
CA ARG A 107 1.92 -7.42 -11.00
C ARG A 107 2.84 -7.64 -9.81
N TYR A 108 2.44 -7.14 -8.65
CA TYR A 108 3.21 -7.33 -7.43
C TYR A 108 3.32 -8.80 -7.07
N PHE A 109 2.19 -9.52 -7.03
CA PHE A 109 2.19 -10.92 -6.62
C PHE A 109 3.13 -11.77 -7.50
N TYR A 110 2.95 -11.76 -8.82
CA TYR A 110 3.73 -12.62 -9.70
C TYR A 110 5.16 -12.13 -9.92
N ALA A 111 5.39 -10.82 -10.09
CA ALA A 111 6.71 -10.31 -10.46
C ALA A 111 7.65 -10.05 -9.28
N LEU A 112 7.11 -9.80 -8.08
CA LEU A 112 7.94 -9.44 -6.93
C LEU A 112 7.91 -10.50 -5.82
N PHE A 113 6.74 -11.06 -5.50
CA PHE A 113 6.59 -11.97 -4.37
C PHE A 113 6.71 -13.46 -4.77
N ALA A 114 5.90 -13.93 -5.72
CA ALA A 114 5.74 -15.36 -6.00
C ALA A 114 7.03 -16.04 -6.52
N ILE A 115 7.98 -15.27 -7.05
CA ILE A 115 9.29 -15.79 -7.47
C ILE A 115 10.01 -16.46 -6.30
N ASP A 116 9.90 -15.94 -5.07
CA ASP A 116 10.52 -16.55 -3.90
C ASP A 116 9.96 -17.95 -3.55
N LEU A 117 8.74 -18.25 -4.01
CA LEU A 117 8.14 -19.57 -3.84
C LEU A 117 8.88 -20.66 -4.64
N THR A 118 9.74 -20.27 -5.57
CA THR A 118 10.58 -21.19 -6.37
C THR A 118 11.96 -21.39 -5.77
N ASN A 119 12.22 -20.87 -4.55
CA ASN A 119 13.50 -21.00 -3.93
C ASN A 119 13.83 -22.47 -3.58
N LYS A 120 15.08 -22.87 -3.84
CA LYS A 120 15.56 -24.26 -3.61
C LYS A 120 15.45 -24.72 -2.16
N ASN A 121 15.37 -23.79 -1.20
CA ASN A 121 15.15 -24.13 0.22
C ASN A 121 13.83 -24.90 0.42
N TYR A 122 12.87 -24.75 -0.50
CA TYR A 122 11.59 -25.45 -0.50
C TYR A 122 11.56 -26.75 -1.31
N ALA A 123 12.70 -27.20 -1.86
CA ALA A 123 12.78 -28.39 -2.75
C ALA A 123 12.36 -29.72 -2.07
N LYS A 124 12.22 -29.73 -0.74
CA LYS A 124 11.69 -30.90 0.00
C LYS A 124 10.16 -31.05 -0.09
N SER A 125 9.45 -30.00 -0.46
CA SER A 125 8.00 -30.05 -0.65
C SER A 125 7.67 -30.85 -1.91
N SER A 126 6.68 -31.72 -1.85
CA SER A 126 6.17 -32.46 -3.02
C SER A 126 5.51 -31.53 -4.06
N MET A 127 5.19 -30.31 -3.69
CA MET A 127 4.59 -29.28 -4.57
C MET A 127 5.63 -28.33 -5.18
N TYR A 128 6.92 -28.49 -4.87
CA TYR A 128 7.97 -27.57 -5.32
C TYR A 128 8.08 -27.45 -6.84
N GLU A 129 8.10 -28.57 -7.55
CA GLU A 129 8.21 -28.57 -9.02
C GLU A 129 7.01 -27.85 -9.67
N GLU A 130 5.84 -27.95 -9.09
CA GLU A 130 4.66 -27.22 -9.55
C GLU A 130 4.79 -25.71 -9.24
N ALA A 131 5.36 -25.31 -8.10
CA ALA A 131 5.67 -23.92 -7.80
C ALA A 131 6.67 -23.35 -8.82
N VAL A 132 7.73 -24.08 -9.14
CA VAL A 132 8.71 -23.70 -10.17
C VAL A 132 8.04 -23.56 -11.53
N ARG A 133 7.21 -24.51 -11.94
CA ARG A 133 6.47 -24.45 -13.21
C ARG A 133 5.57 -23.20 -13.31
N ARG A 134 4.90 -22.82 -12.22
CA ARG A 134 3.96 -21.68 -12.19
C ARG A 134 4.65 -20.34 -12.08
N PHE A 135 5.61 -20.20 -11.15
CA PHE A 135 6.05 -18.90 -10.65
C PHE A 135 7.48 -18.52 -11.05
N SER A 136 8.20 -19.34 -11.81
CA SER A 136 9.52 -18.95 -12.32
C SER A 136 9.45 -17.66 -13.11
N ALA A 137 10.37 -16.75 -12.81
CA ALA A 137 10.42 -15.44 -13.45
C ALA A 137 10.51 -15.59 -14.99
N TYR A 138 9.74 -14.79 -15.70
CA TYR A 138 9.66 -14.69 -17.17
C TYR A 138 9.07 -15.91 -17.90
N VAL A 139 9.20 -17.12 -17.38
CA VAL A 139 8.83 -18.37 -18.06
C VAL A 139 7.67 -19.12 -17.40
N GLY A 140 7.33 -18.79 -16.16
CA GLY A 140 6.29 -19.47 -15.39
C GLY A 140 4.92 -19.37 -16.03
N THR A 141 4.17 -20.47 -16.00
CA THR A 141 2.86 -20.59 -16.66
C THR A 141 1.79 -19.69 -16.05
N SER A 142 1.95 -19.28 -14.80
CA SER A 142 1.10 -18.31 -14.10
C SER A 142 1.75 -16.92 -14.08
N TYR A 143 3.08 -16.86 -14.03
CA TYR A 143 3.83 -15.60 -14.07
C TYR A 143 3.50 -14.77 -15.32
N GLN A 144 3.60 -15.37 -16.51
CA GLN A 144 3.39 -14.66 -17.76
C GLN A 144 1.99 -14.04 -17.88
N PRO A 145 0.89 -14.78 -17.76
CA PRO A 145 -0.44 -14.17 -17.85
C PRO A 145 -0.72 -13.19 -16.72
N GLY A 146 -0.25 -13.44 -15.50
CA GLY A 146 -0.41 -12.53 -14.36
C GLY A 146 0.25 -11.17 -14.61
N VAL A 147 1.48 -11.15 -15.10
CA VAL A 147 2.21 -9.92 -15.40
C VAL A 147 1.65 -9.21 -16.63
N VAL A 148 1.39 -9.93 -17.73
CA VAL A 148 0.88 -9.33 -18.98
C VAL A 148 -0.52 -8.73 -18.77
N LEU A 149 -1.43 -9.48 -18.16
CA LEU A 149 -2.81 -9.02 -17.96
C LEU A 149 -2.93 -7.95 -16.87
N SER A 150 -1.93 -7.80 -15.98
CA SER A 150 -1.90 -6.70 -15.00
C SER A 150 -1.99 -5.32 -15.63
N GLY A 151 -1.55 -5.16 -16.88
CA GLY A 151 -1.63 -3.89 -17.61
C GLY A 151 -3.04 -3.47 -18.02
N LYS A 152 -4.03 -4.36 -18.00
CA LYS A 152 -5.38 -4.06 -18.50
C LYS A 152 -6.15 -3.03 -17.67
N PRO A 153 -6.21 -3.08 -16.34
CA PRO A 153 -6.93 -2.05 -15.59
C PRO A 153 -6.41 -0.62 -15.80
N VAL A 154 -5.10 -0.42 -16.02
CA VAL A 154 -4.58 0.93 -16.26
C VAL A 154 -4.87 1.46 -17.67
N GLU A 155 -5.32 0.63 -18.62
CA GLU A 155 -5.91 1.12 -19.86
C GLU A 155 -7.21 1.90 -19.58
N VAL A 156 -8.02 1.44 -18.61
CA VAL A 156 -9.21 2.17 -18.12
C VAL A 156 -8.80 3.48 -17.46
N TYR A 157 -7.81 3.45 -16.56
CA TYR A 157 -7.26 4.69 -15.99
C TYR A 157 -6.85 5.69 -17.08
N ALA A 158 -6.16 5.24 -18.14
CA ALA A 158 -5.69 6.09 -19.22
C ALA A 158 -6.83 6.65 -20.10
N ILE A 159 -7.96 5.94 -20.23
CA ILE A 159 -9.15 6.46 -20.93
C ILE A 159 -9.65 7.74 -20.25
N PHE A 160 -9.74 7.77 -18.93
CA PHE A 160 -10.18 8.94 -18.16
C PHE A 160 -9.06 9.96 -17.95
N GLY A 161 -7.86 9.50 -17.65
CA GLY A 161 -6.72 10.33 -17.24
C GLY A 161 -5.79 10.77 -18.37
N GLY A 162 -6.07 10.36 -19.62
CA GLY A 162 -5.23 10.61 -20.79
C GLY A 162 -3.94 9.81 -20.84
N GLN A 163 -3.39 9.45 -19.69
CA GLN A 163 -2.18 8.61 -19.56
C GLN A 163 -2.10 7.95 -18.19
N TRP A 164 -1.29 6.93 -18.08
CA TRP A 164 -0.78 6.34 -16.83
C TRP A 164 0.67 5.89 -17.08
N PRO A 165 1.62 6.12 -16.15
CA PRO A 165 1.51 6.94 -14.92
C PRO A 165 1.58 8.46 -15.17
N HIS A 166 1.58 9.24 -14.06
CA HIS A 166 1.82 10.70 -14.06
C HIS A 166 0.77 11.55 -14.80
N SER A 167 -0.49 11.13 -14.75
CA SER A 167 -1.61 11.95 -15.21
C SER A 167 -1.80 13.22 -14.35
N SER A 168 -2.65 14.16 -14.83
CA SER A 168 -2.93 15.44 -14.16
C SER A 168 -4.42 15.78 -14.20
N PHE A 169 -5.31 14.80 -14.41
CA PHE A 169 -6.72 15.06 -14.67
C PHE A 169 -7.57 15.26 -13.40
N MET A 170 -7.11 14.77 -12.24
CA MET A 170 -7.79 15.05 -10.97
C MET A 170 -7.31 16.41 -10.45
N VAL A 171 -8.25 17.29 -10.23
CA VAL A 171 -8.01 18.68 -9.81
C VAL A 171 -8.98 19.05 -8.69
N PRO A 172 -8.71 20.10 -7.91
CA PRO A 172 -9.69 20.60 -6.94
C PRO A 172 -11.02 20.89 -7.61
N GLY A 173 -12.11 20.40 -7.04
CA GLY A 173 -13.45 20.53 -7.60
C GLY A 173 -13.84 19.46 -8.63
N GLY A 174 -12.97 18.46 -8.90
CA GLY A 174 -13.37 17.33 -9.73
C GLY A 174 -12.29 16.75 -10.63
N VAL A 175 -12.66 16.52 -11.90
CA VAL A 175 -11.78 15.93 -12.91
C VAL A 175 -11.87 16.71 -14.23
N MET A 176 -10.74 16.81 -14.93
CA MET A 176 -10.63 17.48 -16.22
C MET A 176 -10.80 16.49 -17.38
N CYS A 177 -11.86 15.68 -17.30
CA CYS A 177 -12.28 14.77 -18.35
C CYS A 177 -13.81 14.75 -18.43
N ALA A 178 -14.33 14.52 -19.63
CA ALA A 178 -15.74 14.31 -19.91
C ALA A 178 -15.85 13.03 -20.74
N PRO A 179 -16.02 11.86 -20.09
CA PRO A 179 -16.05 10.59 -20.80
C PRO A 179 -17.28 10.51 -21.72
N THR A 180 -17.12 9.81 -22.84
CA THR A 180 -18.20 9.48 -23.74
C THR A 180 -18.79 8.11 -23.42
N LEU A 181 -19.97 7.79 -23.96
CA LEU A 181 -20.54 6.45 -23.87
C LEU A 181 -19.58 5.38 -24.42
N SER A 182 -18.81 5.70 -25.46
CA SER A 182 -17.80 4.81 -26.03
C SER A 182 -16.68 4.53 -25.02
N ASP A 183 -16.23 5.54 -24.27
CA ASP A 183 -15.19 5.40 -23.25
C ASP A 183 -15.65 4.49 -22.10
N VAL A 184 -16.89 4.70 -21.64
CA VAL A 184 -17.50 3.87 -20.60
C VAL A 184 -17.64 2.42 -21.07
N THR A 185 -18.22 2.19 -22.27
CA THR A 185 -18.41 0.86 -22.84
C THR A 185 -17.08 0.12 -23.02
N ARG A 186 -16.05 0.82 -23.51
CA ARG A 186 -14.70 0.26 -23.66
C ARG A 186 -14.09 -0.09 -22.31
N SER A 187 -14.25 0.75 -21.31
CA SER A 187 -13.77 0.50 -19.93
C SER A 187 -14.40 -0.74 -19.32
N ILE A 188 -15.72 -0.90 -19.49
CA ILE A 188 -16.46 -2.10 -19.08
C ILE A 188 -15.87 -3.35 -19.76
N ALA A 189 -15.70 -3.31 -21.09
CA ALA A 189 -15.16 -4.45 -21.84
C ALA A 189 -13.75 -4.83 -21.40
N ILE A 190 -12.89 -3.87 -21.06
CA ILE A 190 -11.53 -4.11 -20.55
C ILE A 190 -11.58 -4.81 -19.18
N LEU A 191 -12.42 -4.33 -18.25
CA LEU A 191 -12.53 -4.93 -16.92
C LEU A 191 -13.14 -6.33 -16.97
N GLU A 192 -14.16 -6.57 -17.79
CA GLU A 192 -14.74 -7.90 -17.99
C GLU A 192 -13.73 -8.85 -18.64
N HIS A 193 -12.95 -8.39 -19.63
CA HIS A 193 -11.86 -9.18 -20.20
C HIS A 193 -10.83 -9.58 -19.14
N TRP A 194 -10.43 -8.66 -18.26
CA TRP A 194 -9.49 -8.92 -17.18
C TRP A 194 -10.05 -9.89 -16.13
N LYS A 195 -11.33 -9.72 -15.76
CA LYS A 195 -12.08 -10.62 -14.86
C LYS A 195 -12.00 -12.05 -15.35
N VAL A 196 -12.49 -12.29 -16.57
CA VAL A 196 -12.62 -13.65 -17.13
C VAL A 196 -11.27 -14.28 -17.45
N ASN A 197 -10.34 -13.52 -18.05
CA ASN A 197 -9.10 -14.07 -18.60
C ASN A 197 -7.96 -14.16 -17.59
N TRP A 198 -8.04 -13.47 -16.46
CA TRP A 198 -7.04 -13.58 -15.40
C TRP A 198 -7.64 -13.95 -14.05
N LEU A 199 -8.54 -13.13 -13.47
CA LEU A 199 -8.98 -13.30 -12.10
C LEU A 199 -9.73 -14.61 -11.88
N GLU A 200 -10.72 -14.91 -12.72
CA GLU A 200 -11.50 -16.13 -12.63
C GLU A 200 -10.77 -17.35 -13.18
N LYS A 201 -10.06 -17.18 -14.31
CA LYS A 201 -9.41 -18.30 -15.01
C LYS A 201 -8.13 -18.80 -14.31
N TYR A 202 -7.25 -17.88 -13.93
CA TYR A 202 -5.94 -18.26 -13.36
C TYR A 202 -5.93 -18.21 -11.84
N TRP A 203 -6.43 -17.09 -11.26
CA TRP A 203 -6.31 -16.91 -9.83
C TRP A 203 -7.36 -17.72 -9.06
N LEU A 204 -8.64 -17.61 -9.37
CA LEU A 204 -9.71 -18.22 -8.57
C LEU A 204 -10.10 -19.63 -9.02
N GLY A 205 -10.11 -19.94 -10.32
CA GLY A 205 -10.72 -21.17 -10.83
C GLY A 205 -12.25 -21.21 -10.68
N THR A 206 -12.87 -20.07 -10.34
CA THR A 206 -14.32 -19.91 -10.13
C THR A 206 -14.72 -18.46 -10.36
N SER A 207 -16.04 -18.15 -10.28
CA SER A 207 -16.52 -16.77 -10.37
C SER A 207 -16.09 -15.92 -9.18
N VAL A 208 -16.02 -14.60 -9.40
CA VAL A 208 -15.75 -13.59 -8.37
C VAL A 208 -16.79 -13.69 -7.25
N GLU A 209 -18.05 -13.88 -7.60
CA GLU A 209 -19.17 -13.98 -6.66
C GLU A 209 -18.98 -15.17 -5.72
N ARG A 210 -18.67 -16.38 -6.25
CA ARG A 210 -18.43 -17.57 -5.42
C ARG A 210 -17.25 -17.36 -4.45
N TRP A 211 -16.17 -16.71 -4.88
CA TRP A 211 -15.04 -16.39 -4.01
C TRP A 211 -15.45 -15.45 -2.86
N LEU A 212 -16.24 -14.42 -3.15
CA LEU A 212 -16.69 -13.43 -2.16
C LEU A 212 -17.72 -13.98 -1.15
N ASP A 213 -18.26 -15.17 -1.37
CA ASP A 213 -19.15 -15.86 -0.42
C ASP A 213 -18.39 -16.43 0.79
N ASN A 214 -17.07 -16.63 0.70
CA ASN A 214 -16.26 -17.11 1.82
C ASN A 214 -16.19 -16.03 2.92
N LYS A 215 -16.55 -16.39 4.15
CA LYS A 215 -16.60 -15.47 5.30
C LYS A 215 -15.70 -15.90 6.45
N THR A 216 -15.25 -17.13 6.45
CA THR A 216 -14.37 -17.74 7.45
C THR A 216 -13.19 -18.44 6.79
N TRP A 217 -12.17 -18.75 7.57
CA TRP A 217 -11.04 -19.54 7.10
C TRP A 217 -11.46 -20.95 6.69
N GLU A 218 -12.41 -21.54 7.41
CA GLU A 218 -13.00 -22.85 7.06
C GLU A 218 -13.67 -22.81 5.70
N ASP A 219 -14.47 -21.77 5.39
CA ASP A 219 -15.10 -21.62 4.06
C ASP A 219 -14.05 -21.62 2.95
N VAL A 220 -12.88 -20.96 3.19
CA VAL A 220 -11.78 -20.95 2.23
C VAL A 220 -11.16 -22.33 2.05
N LEU A 221 -11.01 -23.12 3.12
CA LEU A 221 -10.49 -24.47 3.02
C LEU A 221 -11.47 -25.40 2.27
N GLU A 222 -12.76 -25.30 2.57
CA GLU A 222 -13.82 -26.03 1.83
C GLU A 222 -13.85 -25.59 0.37
N TRP A 223 -13.69 -24.29 0.09
CA TRP A 223 -13.64 -23.75 -1.26
C TRP A 223 -12.46 -24.34 -2.08
N VAL A 224 -11.29 -24.56 -1.48
CA VAL A 224 -10.14 -25.17 -2.17
C VAL A 224 -10.49 -26.57 -2.69
N ASP A 225 -11.24 -27.34 -1.91
CA ASP A 225 -11.57 -28.75 -2.21
C ASP A 225 -12.92 -28.92 -2.93
N GLU A 226 -13.63 -27.83 -3.24
CA GLU A 226 -14.96 -27.85 -3.84
C GLU A 226 -14.98 -28.47 -5.25
N ASN A 227 -13.96 -28.16 -6.06
CA ASN A 227 -13.79 -28.77 -7.37
C ASN A 227 -12.35 -28.67 -7.89
N GLU A 228 -12.07 -29.40 -8.97
CA GLU A 228 -10.73 -29.48 -9.57
C GLU A 228 -10.20 -28.12 -10.07
N ALA A 229 -11.06 -27.22 -10.57
CA ALA A 229 -10.65 -25.91 -11.09
C ALA A 229 -10.16 -25.00 -9.95
N GLN A 230 -10.86 -24.97 -8.83
CA GLN A 230 -10.46 -24.22 -7.63
C GLN A 230 -9.19 -24.82 -7.01
N TYR A 231 -9.12 -26.14 -6.88
CA TYR A 231 -7.95 -26.84 -6.37
C TYR A 231 -6.68 -26.54 -7.18
N ASN A 232 -6.79 -26.54 -8.53
CA ASN A 232 -5.69 -26.31 -9.45
C ASN A 232 -5.49 -24.82 -9.80
N SER A 233 -6.31 -23.90 -9.33
CA SER A 233 -6.12 -22.46 -9.49
C SER A 233 -4.83 -22.00 -8.79
N ASP A 234 -4.35 -20.81 -9.12
CA ASP A 234 -3.19 -20.24 -8.42
C ASP A 234 -3.49 -19.96 -6.95
N CYS A 235 -4.71 -19.55 -6.61
CA CYS A 235 -5.15 -19.35 -5.23
C CYS A 235 -5.19 -20.68 -4.45
N GLY A 236 -5.84 -21.71 -4.99
CA GLY A 236 -5.91 -23.02 -4.35
C GLY A 236 -4.52 -23.66 -4.18
N PHE A 237 -3.66 -23.55 -5.19
CA PHE A 237 -2.28 -23.99 -5.10
C PHE A 237 -1.50 -23.17 -4.06
N PHE A 238 -1.61 -21.84 -4.06
CA PHE A 238 -0.93 -20.94 -3.14
C PHE A 238 -1.29 -21.25 -1.68
N ILE A 239 -2.58 -21.45 -1.38
CA ILE A 239 -3.06 -21.82 -0.04
C ILE A 239 -2.42 -23.12 0.44
N ARG A 240 -2.41 -24.17 -0.39
CA ARG A 240 -1.85 -25.48 -0.03
C ARG A 240 -0.33 -25.42 0.12
N TYR A 241 0.34 -24.79 -0.83
CA TYR A 241 1.80 -24.72 -0.85
C TYR A 241 2.36 -23.87 0.28
N CYS A 242 1.78 -22.68 0.54
CA CYS A 242 2.23 -21.82 1.63
C CYS A 242 2.10 -22.47 3.01
N ARG A 243 1.06 -23.27 3.22
CA ARG A 243 0.90 -24.04 4.47
C ARG A 243 1.93 -25.16 4.57
N ASP A 244 2.25 -25.82 3.47
CA ASP A 244 3.27 -26.88 3.43
C ASP A 244 4.68 -26.35 3.73
N ILE A 245 5.04 -25.19 3.18
CA ILE A 245 6.35 -24.56 3.41
C ILE A 245 6.38 -23.62 4.63
N GLY A 246 5.28 -23.46 5.35
CA GLY A 246 5.19 -22.74 6.63
C GLY A 246 5.10 -21.23 6.54
N LEU A 247 4.72 -20.63 5.39
CA LEU A 247 4.52 -19.17 5.25
C LEU A 247 3.36 -18.61 6.09
N ASP A 248 2.50 -19.47 6.58
CA ASP A 248 1.41 -19.12 7.50
C ASP A 248 1.87 -18.96 8.96
N LYS A 249 3.13 -19.28 9.28
CA LYS A 249 3.63 -19.37 10.67
C LYS A 249 4.54 -18.22 11.09
N TYR A 250 5.07 -17.42 10.17
CA TYR A 250 6.01 -16.35 10.49
C TYR A 250 5.68 -15.02 9.78
N GLY A 251 6.38 -13.97 10.16
CA GLY A 251 6.09 -12.62 9.69
C GLY A 251 4.89 -11.99 10.37
N GLN A 252 4.67 -12.29 11.66
CA GLN A 252 3.42 -11.96 12.37
C GLN A 252 3.15 -10.46 12.57
N GLY A 253 4.14 -9.59 12.52
CA GLY A 253 3.95 -8.15 12.68
C GLY A 253 3.31 -7.72 14.03
N PRO A 254 2.93 -6.42 14.16
CA PRO A 254 2.41 -5.88 15.41
C PRO A 254 0.98 -6.34 15.74
N GLY A 255 0.20 -6.84 14.76
CA GLY A 255 -1.21 -7.15 14.98
C GLY A 255 -2.11 -5.92 15.18
N ASN A 256 -1.57 -4.72 14.98
CA ASN A 256 -2.27 -3.46 15.03
C ASN A 256 -2.31 -2.84 13.63
N PHE A 257 -3.47 -2.39 13.18
CA PHE A 257 -3.74 -2.07 11.77
C PHE A 257 -4.33 -0.68 11.59
N LEU A 258 -3.90 0.02 10.54
CA LEU A 258 -4.40 1.32 10.11
C LEU A 258 -5.00 1.23 8.71
N ALA A 259 -6.24 1.67 8.56
CA ALA A 259 -6.84 2.01 7.28
C ALA A 259 -7.41 3.44 7.35
N THR A 260 -6.92 4.35 6.52
CA THR A 260 -7.49 5.71 6.43
C THR A 260 -8.74 5.75 5.56
N GLY A 261 -9.06 4.64 4.90
CA GLY A 261 -10.21 4.50 4.02
C GLY A 261 -10.01 5.13 2.64
N THR A 262 -10.79 4.64 1.67
CA THR A 262 -10.78 5.15 0.29
C THR A 262 -12.14 4.96 -0.36
N TYR A 263 -12.28 5.51 -1.55
CA TYR A 263 -13.52 5.53 -2.33
C TYR A 263 -14.66 6.22 -1.58
N PHE A 264 -15.11 7.32 -2.11
CA PHE A 264 -16.21 8.05 -1.50
C PHE A 264 -17.54 7.69 -2.15
N GLN A 265 -18.60 7.65 -1.35
CA GLN A 265 -19.96 7.64 -1.83
C GLN A 265 -20.25 8.98 -2.50
N PRO A 266 -20.61 9.02 -3.79
CA PRO A 266 -20.67 10.26 -4.56
C PRO A 266 -21.58 11.33 -3.96
N GLU A 267 -22.73 10.91 -3.43
CA GLU A 267 -23.74 11.82 -2.90
C GLU A 267 -23.42 12.34 -1.48
N LEU A 268 -22.54 11.64 -0.75
CA LEU A 268 -22.21 11.99 0.63
C LEU A 268 -20.95 12.86 0.74
N TYR A 269 -20.10 12.91 -0.29
CA TYR A 269 -18.82 13.63 -0.24
C TYR A 269 -18.75 14.74 -1.30
N THR A 270 -19.76 15.60 -1.33
CA THR A 270 -19.85 16.73 -2.28
C THR A 270 -19.19 18.01 -1.76
N ASN A 271 -19.08 18.19 -0.45
CA ASN A 271 -18.44 19.33 0.20
C ASN A 271 -17.43 18.80 1.23
N PRO A 272 -16.23 18.44 0.79
CA PRO A 272 -15.26 17.77 1.64
C PRO A 272 -14.72 18.66 2.77
N THR A 273 -14.64 18.10 3.95
CA THR A 273 -14.01 18.71 5.12
C THR A 273 -12.98 17.74 5.71
N ILE A 274 -12.03 18.26 6.48
CA ILE A 274 -10.99 17.44 7.11
C ILE A 274 -11.61 16.33 7.98
N ASP A 275 -12.63 16.66 8.77
CA ASP A 275 -13.20 15.76 9.77
C ASP A 275 -14.43 14.97 9.25
N GLY A 276 -15.12 15.46 8.21
CA GLY A 276 -16.39 14.89 7.71
C GLY A 276 -16.26 13.69 6.77
N ARG A 277 -15.07 13.17 6.54
CA ARG A 277 -14.83 12.16 5.48
C ARG A 277 -15.27 10.74 5.82
N ASN A 278 -15.22 10.34 7.09
CA ASN A 278 -15.35 8.92 7.47
C ASN A 278 -16.72 8.31 7.14
N ASP A 279 -17.79 9.06 7.28
CA ASP A 279 -19.16 8.59 7.00
C ASP A 279 -19.45 8.41 5.50
N ALA A 280 -18.65 9.09 4.65
CA ALA A 280 -18.80 9.02 3.20
C ALA A 280 -17.93 7.94 2.55
N LEU A 281 -17.06 7.26 3.29
CA LEU A 281 -16.13 6.27 2.73
C LEU A 281 -16.80 4.93 2.44
N ILE A 282 -16.52 4.38 1.27
CA ILE A 282 -16.90 3.02 0.86
C ILE A 282 -16.00 2.00 1.54
N ASN A 283 -14.70 2.22 1.49
CA ASN A 283 -13.72 1.39 2.18
C ASN A 283 -13.55 1.94 3.59
N ARG A 284 -13.89 1.14 4.59
CA ARG A 284 -13.99 1.59 5.98
C ARG A 284 -12.66 2.15 6.50
N SER A 285 -12.74 3.31 7.15
CA SER A 285 -11.63 3.98 7.83
C SER A 285 -11.58 3.58 9.30
N GLY A 286 -10.40 3.32 9.85
CA GLY A 286 -10.24 3.10 11.29
C GLY A 286 -8.92 2.45 11.67
N ILE A 287 -8.75 2.32 12.97
CA ILE A 287 -7.66 1.63 13.64
C ILE A 287 -8.21 0.36 14.29
N TYR A 288 -7.64 -0.79 13.96
CA TYR A 288 -7.89 -2.02 14.70
C TYR A 288 -6.64 -2.34 15.52
N ALA A 289 -6.71 -2.14 16.81
CA ALA A 289 -5.57 -2.30 17.72
C ALA A 289 -6.02 -2.93 19.03
N ASN A 290 -5.20 -3.84 19.57
CA ASN A 290 -5.47 -4.53 20.84
C ASN A 290 -6.84 -5.24 20.88
N GLY A 291 -7.36 -5.67 19.72
CA GLY A 291 -8.68 -6.30 19.59
C GLY A 291 -9.86 -5.31 19.53
N GLU A 292 -9.62 -4.01 19.57
CA GLU A 292 -10.63 -2.96 19.52
C GLU A 292 -10.55 -2.17 18.21
N PHE A 293 -11.71 -1.63 17.78
CA PHE A 293 -11.80 -0.76 16.63
C PHE A 293 -12.06 0.68 17.06
N HIS A 294 -11.26 1.61 16.50
CA HIS A 294 -11.39 3.04 16.70
C HIS A 294 -11.55 3.74 15.35
N THR A 295 -12.42 4.72 15.24
CA THR A 295 -12.52 5.58 14.04
C THR A 295 -11.21 6.33 13.84
N PHE A 296 -10.75 6.42 12.60
CA PHE A 296 -9.55 7.19 12.28
C PHE A 296 -9.78 8.70 12.47
N ASP A 297 -8.84 9.33 13.13
CA ASP A 297 -8.76 10.78 13.35
C ASP A 297 -7.35 11.25 12.95
N GLN A 298 -7.26 12.08 11.90
CA GLN A 298 -5.98 12.57 11.39
C GLN A 298 -5.19 13.39 12.44
N ALA A 299 -5.87 14.01 13.41
CA ALA A 299 -5.22 14.79 14.46
C ALA A 299 -4.38 13.95 15.44
N ARG A 300 -4.55 12.61 15.41
CA ARG A 300 -3.82 11.67 16.25
C ARG A 300 -2.57 11.08 15.58
N VAL A 301 -2.24 11.53 14.36
CA VAL A 301 -1.04 11.09 13.63
C VAL A 301 0.15 11.93 14.03
N THR A 302 1.29 11.29 14.29
CA THR A 302 2.58 11.96 14.46
C THR A 302 3.66 11.23 13.67
N GLU A 303 4.76 11.95 13.35
CA GLU A 303 5.96 11.38 12.78
C GLU A 303 7.13 11.54 13.75
N ASP A 304 7.66 10.42 14.25
CA ASP A 304 8.88 10.38 15.06
C ASP A 304 10.11 10.36 14.15
N VAL A 305 11.16 11.12 14.50
CA VAL A 305 12.40 11.21 13.72
C VAL A 305 13.63 10.82 14.53
N THR A 306 13.44 10.21 15.70
CA THR A 306 14.53 9.85 16.62
C THR A 306 15.61 9.02 15.92
N HIS A 307 15.22 8.03 15.11
CA HIS A 307 16.14 7.17 14.38
C HIS A 307 16.19 7.47 12.87
N SER A 308 15.60 8.58 12.43
CA SER A 308 15.59 9.01 11.02
C SER A 308 16.60 10.13 10.78
N PHE A 309 17.19 10.20 9.56
CA PHE A 309 18.23 11.18 9.20
C PHE A 309 17.68 12.62 9.05
N TYR A 310 16.97 13.09 10.07
CA TYR A 310 16.45 14.46 10.18
C TYR A 310 16.90 15.10 11.49
N GLU A 311 16.89 16.43 11.55
CA GLU A 311 17.18 17.19 12.77
C GLU A 311 16.19 16.86 13.90
N GLY A 312 16.70 16.80 15.11
CA GLY A 312 15.90 16.58 16.32
C GLY A 312 15.57 15.11 16.59
N SER A 313 14.73 14.91 17.60
CA SER A 313 14.27 13.58 18.09
C SER A 313 12.82 13.64 18.58
N THR A 314 12.04 14.67 18.19
CA THR A 314 10.68 14.87 18.64
C THR A 314 9.67 14.43 17.60
N SER A 315 8.58 13.82 18.06
CA SER A 315 7.41 13.54 17.23
C SER A 315 6.59 14.81 17.03
N ARG A 316 6.13 15.03 15.79
CA ARG A 316 5.26 16.17 15.44
C ARG A 316 4.07 15.69 14.61
N HIS A 317 2.93 16.39 14.75
CA HIS A 317 1.83 16.24 13.83
C HIS A 317 2.23 16.74 12.43
N PRO A 318 1.79 16.11 11.32
CA PRO A 318 2.23 16.51 9.97
C PRO A 318 1.93 17.97 9.59
N PHE A 319 0.85 18.58 10.08
CA PHE A 319 0.63 20.03 9.91
C PHE A 319 1.72 20.92 10.51
N GLU A 320 2.49 20.41 11.46
CA GLU A 320 3.58 21.08 12.16
C GLU A 320 4.93 20.40 11.84
N GLY A 321 4.91 19.42 10.94
CA GLY A 321 6.07 18.63 10.53
C GLY A 321 7.13 19.49 9.84
N GLU A 322 8.39 19.15 10.07
CA GLU A 322 9.54 19.77 9.41
C GLU A 322 10.38 18.70 8.72
N THR A 323 10.83 19.02 7.50
CA THR A 323 11.73 18.15 6.75
C THR A 323 13.09 18.82 6.65
N LYS A 324 13.93 18.57 7.66
CA LYS A 324 15.29 19.11 7.80
C LYS A 324 16.29 17.94 7.80
N PRO A 325 16.76 17.51 6.61
CA PRO A 325 17.70 16.38 6.50
C PRO A 325 19.06 16.71 7.08
N ILE A 326 19.71 15.70 7.68
CA ILE A 326 21.10 15.77 8.14
C ILE A 326 21.95 14.76 7.35
N ASP A 327 23.27 14.97 7.34
CA ASP A 327 24.18 14.02 6.73
C ASP A 327 24.05 12.63 7.42
N PRO A 328 23.87 11.55 6.66
CA PRO A 328 23.76 10.21 7.24
C PRO A 328 24.95 9.80 8.11
N LYS A 329 26.16 10.29 7.81
CA LYS A 329 27.34 10.03 8.64
C LYS A 329 27.14 10.61 10.04
N ASP A 330 26.75 11.89 10.13
CA ASP A 330 26.50 12.55 11.41
C ASP A 330 25.28 11.96 12.12
N GLY A 331 24.27 11.53 11.35
CA GLY A 331 23.09 10.85 11.87
C GLY A 331 23.41 9.50 12.50
N ARG A 332 24.26 8.69 11.86
CA ARG A 332 24.67 7.37 12.40
C ARG A 332 25.43 7.51 13.73
N GLU A 333 26.22 8.55 13.92
CA GLU A 333 26.88 8.87 15.20
C GLU A 333 25.85 9.18 16.31
N GLN A 334 24.62 9.60 15.94
CA GLN A 334 23.49 9.86 16.83
C GLN A 334 22.53 8.65 16.96
N GLY A 335 22.88 7.50 16.40
CA GLY A 335 22.03 6.30 16.42
C GLY A 335 20.88 6.28 15.40
N LYS A 336 20.89 7.22 14.45
CA LYS A 336 19.95 7.23 13.32
C LYS A 336 20.38 6.24 12.24
N TYR A 337 19.42 5.63 11.53
CA TYR A 337 19.75 4.60 10.53
C TYR A 337 18.85 4.55 9.30
N SER A 338 17.83 5.40 9.19
CA SER A 338 16.88 5.34 8.08
C SER A 338 16.50 6.73 7.57
N TRP A 339 16.19 6.84 6.29
CA TRP A 339 15.58 8.05 5.75
C TRP A 339 14.05 8.09 5.93
N ALA A 340 13.40 6.97 6.23
CA ALA A 340 11.98 6.98 6.55
C ALA A 340 11.74 7.67 7.89
N LYS A 341 10.78 8.58 7.95
CA LYS A 341 10.19 9.02 9.23
C LYS A 341 9.37 7.87 9.79
N SER A 342 9.06 7.92 11.07
CA SER A 342 8.36 6.85 11.80
C SER A 342 6.96 7.31 12.20
N PRO A 343 5.95 7.14 11.33
CA PRO A 343 4.58 7.50 11.69
C PRO A 343 4.08 6.66 12.87
N ARG A 344 3.35 7.32 13.77
CA ARG A 344 2.70 6.74 14.95
C ARG A 344 1.29 7.29 15.08
N TYR A 345 0.44 6.53 15.71
CA TYR A 345 -0.94 6.93 15.97
C TYR A 345 -1.24 6.84 17.47
N ASP A 346 -1.85 7.87 18.01
CA ASP A 346 -2.31 7.91 19.40
C ASP A 346 -3.62 7.12 19.53
N VAL A 347 -3.49 5.83 19.88
CA VAL A 347 -4.65 4.97 20.12
C VAL A 347 -5.25 5.28 21.47
N PRO A 348 -6.58 5.56 21.56
CA PRO A 348 -7.23 5.85 22.84
C PRO A 348 -6.91 4.80 23.89
N GLY A 349 -6.45 5.26 25.07
CA GLY A 349 -6.10 4.38 26.19
C GLY A 349 -4.76 3.63 26.07
N THR A 350 -4.08 3.71 24.91
CA THR A 350 -2.79 3.01 24.67
C THR A 350 -1.64 4.00 24.45
N GLY A 351 -1.92 5.15 23.80
CA GLY A 351 -0.90 6.13 23.40
C GLY A 351 -0.34 5.85 21.99
N TYR A 352 0.81 6.46 21.68
CA TYR A 352 1.42 6.38 20.35
C TYR A 352 2.03 5.01 20.10
N ILE A 353 1.53 4.31 19.07
CA ILE A 353 2.02 2.99 18.67
C ILE A 353 2.28 2.89 17.16
N PRO A 354 3.15 1.96 16.72
CA PRO A 354 3.30 1.60 15.32
C PRO A 354 2.07 0.83 14.83
N LEU A 355 1.64 1.12 13.60
CA LEU A 355 0.51 0.46 12.95
C LEU A 355 0.92 -0.09 11.59
N GLU A 356 0.49 -1.31 11.27
CA GLU A 356 0.60 -1.88 9.93
C GLU A 356 -0.42 -1.24 8.99
N ALA A 357 0.03 -0.76 7.83
CA ALA A 357 -0.83 -0.30 6.75
C ALA A 357 -0.78 -1.29 5.58
N GLY A 358 -1.88 -1.41 4.82
CA GLY A 358 -1.90 -2.26 3.65
C GLY A 358 -3.22 -3.01 3.43
N PRO A 359 -3.25 -3.94 2.47
CA PRO A 359 -4.44 -4.74 2.20
C PRO A 359 -5.00 -5.45 3.44
N LEU A 360 -4.14 -6.08 4.25
CA LEU A 360 -4.58 -6.73 5.48
C LEU A 360 -5.23 -5.72 6.45
N ALA A 361 -4.61 -4.55 6.63
CA ALA A 361 -5.15 -3.50 7.50
C ALA A 361 -6.56 -3.06 7.05
N ARG A 362 -6.78 -2.86 5.74
CA ARG A 362 -8.11 -2.54 5.19
C ARG A 362 -9.14 -3.64 5.47
N ARG A 363 -8.74 -4.90 5.33
CA ARG A 363 -9.63 -6.05 5.58
C ARG A 363 -9.92 -6.22 7.08
N MET A 364 -8.96 -5.92 7.94
CA MET A 364 -9.18 -5.87 9.40
C MET A 364 -10.18 -4.77 9.77
N ALA A 365 -10.07 -3.58 9.20
CA ALA A 365 -11.04 -2.51 9.40
C ALA A 365 -12.45 -2.89 8.87
N ALA A 366 -12.52 -3.53 7.70
CA ALA A 366 -13.78 -3.96 7.09
C ALA A 366 -14.51 -5.05 7.87
N GLY A 367 -13.79 -5.95 8.55
CA GLY A 367 -14.37 -7.04 9.35
C GLY A 367 -14.46 -6.74 10.85
N ALA A 368 -13.97 -5.59 11.31
CA ALA A 368 -13.90 -5.24 12.72
C ALA A 368 -15.29 -5.15 13.39
N PRO A 369 -15.38 -5.27 14.71
CA PRO A 369 -16.64 -5.13 15.45
C PRO A 369 -17.39 -3.84 15.06
N GLY A 370 -18.70 -3.94 14.90
CA GLY A 370 -19.56 -2.84 14.47
C GLY A 370 -19.57 -2.56 12.96
N ALA A 371 -18.82 -3.32 12.15
CA ALA A 371 -18.80 -3.17 10.69
C ALA A 371 -19.98 -3.79 9.95
N ALA A 372 -20.81 -4.62 10.56
CA ALA A 372 -21.81 -5.45 9.88
C ALA A 372 -22.81 -4.66 8.99
N ALA A 373 -23.09 -3.41 9.32
CA ALA A 373 -23.94 -2.53 8.51
C ALA A 373 -23.17 -1.74 7.45
N HIS A 374 -21.85 -1.82 7.44
CA HIS A 374 -21.02 -1.09 6.48
C HIS A 374 -20.97 -1.83 5.13
N GLN A 375 -21.04 -1.09 4.01
CA GLN A 375 -21.07 -1.71 2.68
C GLN A 375 -19.81 -2.51 2.31
N ASP A 376 -18.66 -2.22 2.94
CA ASP A 376 -17.41 -2.98 2.78
C ASP A 376 -17.32 -4.18 3.74
N TYR A 377 -18.33 -4.47 4.55
CA TYR A 377 -18.25 -5.52 5.56
C TYR A 377 -17.71 -6.84 5.01
N ASP A 378 -16.68 -7.35 5.68
CA ASP A 378 -15.97 -8.56 5.26
C ASP A 378 -15.26 -9.20 6.47
N PRO A 379 -15.84 -10.22 7.11
CA PRO A 379 -15.31 -10.82 8.34
C PRO A 379 -14.16 -11.79 8.09
N LEU A 380 -13.90 -12.21 6.84
CA LEU A 380 -12.96 -13.28 6.49
C LEU A 380 -11.57 -13.08 7.12
N PHE A 381 -11.00 -11.87 6.98
CA PHE A 381 -9.62 -11.65 7.42
C PHE A 381 -9.48 -11.46 8.93
N VAL A 382 -10.51 -10.99 9.61
CA VAL A 382 -10.55 -11.00 11.08
C VAL A 382 -10.56 -12.44 11.59
N ASP A 383 -11.34 -13.31 10.98
CA ASP A 383 -11.37 -14.74 11.31
C ASP A 383 -10.02 -15.42 11.02
N MET A 384 -9.41 -15.15 9.85
CA MET A 384 -8.10 -15.70 9.50
C MET A 384 -7.00 -15.23 10.48
N VAL A 385 -6.96 -13.93 10.81
CA VAL A 385 -5.97 -13.39 11.75
C VAL A 385 -6.13 -14.00 13.14
N ASN A 386 -7.36 -14.19 13.60
CA ASN A 386 -7.63 -14.82 14.90
C ASN A 386 -7.17 -16.29 14.95
N LYS A 387 -7.18 -17.01 13.83
CA LYS A 387 -6.82 -18.44 13.74
C LYS A 387 -5.35 -18.70 13.43
N ILE A 388 -4.76 -17.90 12.54
CA ILE A 388 -3.41 -18.15 12.01
C ILE A 388 -2.47 -16.93 12.10
N GLY A 389 -2.94 -15.82 12.66
CA GLY A 389 -2.16 -14.60 12.84
C GLY A 389 -1.96 -13.79 11.54
N PRO A 390 -1.44 -12.54 11.64
CA PRO A 390 -1.17 -11.66 10.51
C PRO A 390 0.15 -12.02 9.80
N SER A 391 0.25 -13.25 9.31
CA SER A 391 1.44 -13.83 8.70
C SER A 391 1.72 -13.32 7.29
N VAL A 392 2.88 -13.70 6.71
CA VAL A 392 3.22 -13.50 5.30
C VAL A 392 2.08 -13.98 4.39
N PHE A 393 1.57 -15.19 4.66
CA PHE A 393 0.48 -15.80 3.89
C PHE A 393 -0.80 -14.95 3.93
N VAL A 394 -1.25 -14.53 5.12
CA VAL A 394 -2.51 -13.79 5.29
C VAL A 394 -2.44 -12.41 4.62
N ARG A 395 -1.27 -11.72 4.67
CA ARG A 395 -1.09 -10.46 3.92
C ARG A 395 -1.26 -10.64 2.42
N GLN A 396 -0.72 -11.73 1.85
CA GLN A 396 -0.88 -11.99 0.42
C GLN A 396 -2.32 -12.36 0.06
N MET A 397 -2.98 -13.17 0.87
CA MET A 397 -4.39 -13.51 0.68
C MET A 397 -5.27 -12.26 0.72
N ALA A 398 -5.05 -11.34 1.66
CA ALA A 398 -5.79 -10.07 1.75
C ALA A 398 -5.60 -9.22 0.49
N ARG A 399 -4.36 -9.08 0.00
CA ARG A 399 -4.06 -8.36 -1.25
C ARG A 399 -4.79 -8.93 -2.44
N MET A 400 -4.75 -10.24 -2.62
CA MET A 400 -5.36 -10.89 -3.76
C MET A 400 -6.88 -10.90 -3.69
N HIS A 401 -7.47 -10.97 -2.49
CA HIS A 401 -8.90 -10.87 -2.26
C HIS A 401 -9.47 -9.51 -2.72
N GLU A 402 -8.73 -8.42 -2.53
CA GLU A 402 -9.16 -7.09 -2.96
C GLU A 402 -9.34 -6.96 -4.48
N ALA A 403 -8.68 -7.81 -5.27
CA ALA A 403 -8.91 -7.84 -6.72
C ALA A 403 -10.39 -8.13 -7.07
N ALA A 404 -11.01 -9.05 -6.35
CA ALA A 404 -12.42 -9.38 -6.54
C ALA A 404 -13.35 -8.23 -6.09
N LYS A 405 -13.09 -7.62 -4.93
CA LYS A 405 -13.92 -6.54 -4.38
C LYS A 405 -13.83 -5.27 -5.22
N TYR A 406 -12.62 -4.83 -5.56
CA TYR A 406 -12.43 -3.57 -6.28
C TYR A 406 -12.87 -3.65 -7.74
N LEU A 407 -12.74 -4.82 -8.36
CA LEU A 407 -13.30 -5.05 -9.69
C LEU A 407 -14.82 -4.88 -9.68
N LYS A 408 -15.52 -5.49 -8.71
CA LYS A 408 -16.98 -5.37 -8.56
C LYS A 408 -17.40 -3.91 -8.38
N TRP A 409 -16.72 -3.15 -7.55
CA TRP A 409 -17.00 -1.73 -7.33
C TRP A 409 -16.71 -0.88 -8.56
N ALA A 410 -15.52 -1.01 -9.15
CA ALA A 410 -15.16 -0.25 -10.35
C ALA A 410 -16.14 -0.49 -11.50
N ARG A 411 -16.61 -1.74 -11.64
CA ARG A 411 -17.63 -2.10 -12.63
C ARG A 411 -18.97 -1.42 -12.35
N GLY A 412 -19.43 -1.41 -11.10
CA GLY A 412 -20.66 -0.73 -10.69
C GLY A 412 -20.58 0.79 -10.92
N TRP A 413 -19.50 1.44 -10.53
CA TRP A 413 -19.32 2.89 -10.73
C TRP A 413 -19.30 3.30 -12.21
N LEU A 414 -18.88 2.42 -13.13
CA LEU A 414 -18.98 2.69 -14.57
C LEU A 414 -20.44 2.70 -15.04
N ASP A 415 -21.32 1.91 -14.43
CA ASP A 415 -22.76 1.92 -14.72
C ASP A 415 -23.47 3.14 -14.11
N ASP A 416 -22.97 3.64 -12.97
CA ASP A 416 -23.54 4.76 -12.22
C ASP A 416 -23.21 6.15 -12.83
N LEU A 417 -22.29 6.23 -13.82
CA LEU A 417 -21.92 7.50 -14.47
C LEU A 417 -23.08 8.10 -15.27
N ASP A 418 -23.51 9.30 -14.89
CA ASP A 418 -24.45 10.10 -15.68
C ASP A 418 -23.68 11.08 -16.59
N LEU A 419 -23.61 10.74 -17.88
CA LEU A 419 -22.85 11.52 -18.88
C LEU A 419 -23.44 12.91 -19.18
N HIS A 420 -24.61 13.23 -18.62
CA HIS A 420 -25.27 14.53 -18.77
C HIS A 420 -24.98 15.48 -17.59
N GLU A 421 -24.46 14.98 -16.50
CA GLU A 421 -24.15 15.74 -15.30
C GLU A 421 -22.69 16.25 -15.30
N SER A 422 -22.40 17.17 -14.38
CA SER A 422 -21.08 17.82 -14.29
C SER A 422 -19.99 16.90 -13.75
N PHE A 423 -18.78 17.05 -14.26
CA PHE A 423 -17.55 16.42 -13.78
C PHE A 423 -16.60 17.39 -13.05
N TYR A 424 -16.96 18.67 -12.98
CA TYR A 424 -16.08 19.70 -12.44
C TYR A 424 -16.85 20.90 -11.92
N THR A 425 -16.43 21.40 -10.76
CA THR A 425 -16.83 22.71 -10.22
C THR A 425 -15.58 23.56 -10.05
N LYS A 426 -15.57 24.77 -10.60
CA LYS A 426 -14.42 25.66 -10.45
C LYS A 426 -14.23 26.04 -8.98
N PRO A 427 -13.06 25.75 -8.37
CA PRO A 427 -12.79 26.13 -6.98
C PRO A 427 -12.66 27.64 -6.80
N VAL A 428 -12.89 28.11 -5.58
CA VAL A 428 -12.47 29.43 -5.12
C VAL A 428 -11.18 29.22 -4.34
N GLU A 429 -10.06 29.61 -4.92
CA GLU A 429 -8.75 29.45 -4.30
C GLU A 429 -8.62 30.41 -3.11
N LEU A 430 -8.32 29.87 -1.94
CA LEU A 430 -8.08 30.63 -0.73
C LEU A 430 -6.57 30.84 -0.54
N THR A 431 -6.18 32.04 -0.11
CA THR A 431 -4.79 32.40 0.20
C THR A 431 -4.34 31.85 1.55
N GLU A 432 -5.28 31.49 2.41
CA GLU A 432 -5.05 30.92 3.73
C GLU A 432 -5.85 29.63 3.88
N GLY A 433 -5.25 28.58 4.44
CA GLY A 433 -5.98 27.34 4.69
C GLY A 433 -5.14 26.16 5.09
N ARG A 434 -5.80 25.14 5.60
CA ARG A 434 -5.22 23.82 5.87
C ARG A 434 -6.05 22.77 5.16
N GLY A 435 -5.41 21.79 4.58
CA GLY A 435 -6.08 20.68 3.90
C GLY A 435 -5.47 19.34 4.26
N PHE A 436 -6.34 18.34 4.31
CA PHE A 436 -5.97 16.94 4.50
C PHE A 436 -6.60 16.10 3.41
N GLY A 437 -5.77 15.36 2.70
CA GLY A 437 -6.20 14.38 1.71
C GLY A 437 -5.62 13.02 2.01
N SER A 438 -6.44 11.98 1.99
CA SER A 438 -6.00 10.62 2.25
C SER A 438 -6.72 9.62 1.35
N THR A 439 -6.02 8.55 1.01
CA THR A 439 -6.55 7.40 0.27
C THR A 439 -5.82 6.13 0.68
N GLU A 440 -6.40 4.99 0.31
CA GLU A 440 -5.72 3.71 0.36
C GLU A 440 -5.12 3.42 -1.02
N ALA A 441 -3.82 3.61 -1.18
CA ALA A 441 -3.10 3.11 -2.34
C ALA A 441 -3.03 1.57 -2.30
N ALA A 442 -2.57 0.92 -3.35
CA ALA A 442 -2.39 -0.54 -3.37
C ALA A 442 -1.62 -1.07 -2.14
N ARG A 443 -0.71 -0.26 -1.61
CA ARG A 443 0.17 -0.57 -0.48
C ARG A 443 -0.36 -0.15 0.89
N GLY A 444 -1.48 0.60 0.95
CA GLY A 444 -2.10 1.07 2.20
C GLY A 444 -2.30 2.56 2.28
N SER A 445 -2.41 3.06 3.50
CA SER A 445 -2.76 4.44 3.84
C SER A 445 -1.74 5.47 3.37
N LEU A 446 -2.17 6.35 2.48
CA LEU A 446 -1.39 7.42 1.85
C LEU A 446 -2.07 8.75 2.12
N SER A 447 -1.38 9.69 2.76
CA SER A 447 -1.96 10.95 3.22
C SER A 447 -1.09 12.16 2.93
N ASP A 448 -1.73 13.29 2.63
CA ASP A 448 -1.12 14.61 2.50
C ASP A 448 -1.73 15.59 3.50
N TRP A 449 -0.87 16.39 4.11
CA TRP A 449 -1.22 17.58 4.87
C TRP A 449 -0.62 18.81 4.21
N ILE A 450 -1.44 19.79 3.86
CA ILE A 450 -1.02 21.05 3.24
C ILE A 450 -1.41 22.23 4.15
N VAL A 451 -0.48 23.16 4.31
CA VAL A 451 -0.73 24.48 4.92
C VAL A 451 -0.47 25.53 3.85
N ILE A 452 -1.47 26.38 3.62
CA ILE A 452 -1.42 27.49 2.67
C ILE A 452 -1.38 28.81 3.44
N GLU A 453 -0.38 29.64 3.16
CA GLU A 453 -0.22 31.00 3.69
C GLU A 453 0.20 31.92 2.56
N ASP A 454 -0.41 33.11 2.48
CA ASP A 454 -0.18 34.10 1.41
C ASP A 454 -0.30 33.50 -0.02
N GLY A 455 -1.22 32.54 -0.22
CA GLY A 455 -1.43 31.85 -1.49
C GLY A 455 -0.31 30.90 -1.90
N LYS A 456 0.55 30.48 -0.98
CA LYS A 456 1.66 29.55 -1.21
C LYS A 456 1.66 28.41 -0.22
N ILE A 457 2.30 27.31 -0.59
CA ILE A 457 2.54 26.19 0.31
C ILE A 457 3.54 26.62 1.39
N ALA A 458 3.05 26.83 2.61
CA ALA A 458 3.90 27.07 3.78
C ALA A 458 4.46 25.75 4.33
N ASN A 459 3.66 24.69 4.37
CA ASN A 459 4.08 23.33 4.73
C ASN A 459 3.35 22.29 3.88
N TYR A 460 4.05 21.22 3.54
CA TYR A 460 3.49 20.04 2.86
C TYR A 460 4.16 18.80 3.42
N GLN A 461 3.36 17.86 3.95
CA GLN A 461 3.87 16.60 4.47
C GLN A 461 3.15 15.42 3.81
N VAL A 462 3.92 14.37 3.49
CA VAL A 462 3.44 13.18 2.80
C VAL A 462 3.74 11.95 3.63
N VAL A 463 2.73 11.35 4.22
CA VAL A 463 2.87 10.09 4.95
C VAL A 463 2.41 8.94 4.08
N THR A 464 3.37 8.12 3.64
CA THR A 464 3.12 7.01 2.70
C THR A 464 2.85 5.69 3.43
N PRO A 465 2.19 4.71 2.78
CA PRO A 465 2.01 3.37 3.36
C PRO A 465 3.33 2.73 3.75
N THR A 466 4.35 2.93 2.92
CA THR A 466 5.68 2.40 3.18
C THR A 466 6.31 3.04 4.41
N ALA A 467 6.13 4.36 4.62
CA ALA A 467 6.61 5.00 5.84
C ALA A 467 6.00 4.39 7.12
N TRP A 468 4.69 4.06 7.11
CA TRP A 468 4.05 3.32 8.19
C TRP A 468 4.73 1.99 8.46
N ASN A 469 5.01 1.21 7.41
CA ASN A 469 5.49 -0.18 7.52
C ASN A 469 6.99 -0.30 7.79
N ILE A 470 7.85 0.55 7.18
CA ILE A 470 9.31 0.50 7.33
C ILE A 470 9.87 1.57 8.28
N GLY A 471 9.01 2.43 8.83
CA GLY A 471 9.44 3.45 9.79
C GLY A 471 10.31 2.82 10.87
N PRO A 472 11.48 3.41 11.17
CA PRO A 472 12.39 2.87 12.17
C PRO A 472 11.77 2.86 13.56
N ARG A 473 12.47 2.33 14.53
CA ARG A 473 12.11 2.44 15.96
C ARG A 473 11.84 3.88 16.32
N ASP A 474 10.90 4.09 17.21
CA ASP A 474 10.62 5.41 17.76
C ASP A 474 11.45 5.72 19.02
N SER A 475 11.20 6.86 19.61
CA SER A 475 11.87 7.33 20.84
C SER A 475 11.65 6.42 22.07
N THR A 476 10.63 5.56 22.04
CA THR A 476 10.37 4.57 23.08
C THR A 476 11.08 3.24 22.84
N GLY A 477 11.66 3.06 21.66
CA GLY A 477 12.26 1.81 21.18
C GLY A 477 11.25 0.85 20.56
N ALA A 478 10.00 1.25 20.37
CA ALA A 478 8.98 0.41 19.70
C ALA A 478 9.36 0.18 18.23
N LEU A 479 9.44 -1.08 17.83
CA LEU A 479 9.82 -1.51 16.49
C LEU A 479 8.80 -1.05 15.44
N GLY A 480 9.28 -0.72 14.24
CA GLY A 480 8.41 -0.57 13.08
C GLY A 480 7.75 -1.90 12.68
N PRO A 481 6.62 -1.88 11.94
CA PRO A 481 5.88 -3.11 11.62
C PRO A 481 6.70 -4.19 10.90
N ILE A 482 7.55 -3.84 9.94
CA ILE A 482 8.41 -4.83 9.28
C ILE A 482 9.51 -5.32 10.22
N GLU A 483 10.13 -4.43 11.01
CA GLU A 483 11.13 -4.85 12.00
C GLU A 483 10.53 -5.88 12.95
N GLN A 484 9.30 -5.64 13.43
CA GLN A 484 8.61 -6.56 14.32
C GLN A 484 8.23 -7.86 13.61
N ALA A 485 7.78 -7.80 12.36
CA ALA A 485 7.41 -8.98 11.58
C ALA A 485 8.62 -9.88 11.25
N LEU A 486 9.82 -9.31 11.16
CA LEU A 486 11.07 -10.07 10.97
C LEU A 486 11.48 -10.85 12.21
N VAL A 487 11.25 -10.31 13.42
CA VAL A 487 11.58 -10.98 14.68
C VAL A 487 10.75 -12.26 14.80
N GLY A 488 11.40 -13.35 15.21
CA GLY A 488 10.80 -14.69 15.31
C GLY A 488 10.77 -15.47 13.99
N SER A 489 11.22 -14.87 12.87
CA SER A 489 11.30 -15.59 11.60
C SER A 489 12.43 -16.61 11.61
N PRO A 490 12.20 -17.84 11.10
CA PRO A 490 13.24 -18.83 10.94
C PRO A 490 14.16 -18.44 9.79
N ILE A 491 15.43 -18.86 9.83
CA ILE A 491 16.39 -18.76 8.72
C ILE A 491 16.89 -20.15 8.40
N MET A 492 16.45 -20.72 7.27
CA MET A 492 16.82 -22.07 6.85
C MET A 492 18.24 -22.12 6.26
N ASP A 493 18.60 -21.10 5.49
CA ASP A 493 19.93 -20.97 4.89
C ASP A 493 20.42 -19.53 5.07
N LYS A 494 21.51 -19.34 5.82
CA LYS A 494 22.10 -18.02 6.06
C LYS A 494 22.71 -17.38 4.81
N ASP A 495 23.06 -18.17 3.82
CA ASP A 495 23.65 -17.72 2.55
C ASP A 495 22.56 -17.41 1.49
N ASP A 496 21.31 -17.84 1.75
CA ASP A 496 20.13 -17.55 0.94
C ASP A 496 18.88 -17.37 1.84
N PRO A 497 18.80 -16.27 2.63
CA PRO A 497 17.77 -16.07 3.65
C PRO A 497 16.44 -15.60 3.02
N VAL A 498 15.81 -16.45 2.22
CA VAL A 498 14.58 -16.15 1.49
C VAL A 498 13.42 -15.72 2.41
N GLU A 499 13.44 -16.17 3.66
CA GLU A 499 12.42 -15.86 4.67
C GLU A 499 12.37 -14.36 4.96
N LEU A 500 13.52 -13.68 5.04
CA LEU A 500 13.58 -12.21 5.20
C LEU A 500 12.92 -11.52 4.00
N GLY A 501 13.17 -12.04 2.80
CA GLY A 501 12.55 -11.59 1.57
C GLY A 501 11.03 -11.76 1.59
N HIS A 502 10.53 -12.92 2.00
CA HIS A 502 9.09 -13.17 2.13
C HIS A 502 8.42 -12.21 3.11
N VAL A 503 9.02 -11.99 4.29
CA VAL A 503 8.46 -11.07 5.28
C VAL A 503 8.40 -9.64 4.72
N ALA A 504 9.54 -9.08 4.31
CA ALA A 504 9.60 -7.69 3.85
C ALA A 504 8.73 -7.46 2.61
N ARG A 505 8.74 -8.39 1.63
CA ARG A 505 7.89 -8.33 0.44
C ARG A 505 6.41 -8.53 0.76
N SER A 506 6.02 -9.21 1.85
CA SER A 506 4.61 -9.37 2.19
C SER A 506 3.91 -8.01 2.44
N PHE A 507 4.65 -6.99 2.85
CA PHE A 507 4.17 -5.62 3.03
C PHE A 507 4.13 -4.80 1.72
N ASP A 508 4.73 -5.30 0.62
CA ASP A 508 4.81 -4.57 -0.66
C ASP A 508 5.45 -3.18 -0.51
N SER A 509 6.65 -3.13 0.07
CA SER A 509 7.33 -1.85 0.33
C SER A 509 7.71 -1.14 -0.96
N CYS A 510 7.41 0.16 -1.04
CA CYS A 510 7.76 1.05 -2.14
C CYS A 510 8.71 2.14 -1.64
N LEU A 511 10.01 1.90 -1.75
CA LEU A 511 11.05 2.79 -1.21
C LEU A 511 11.22 4.06 -2.04
N VAL A 512 10.86 4.06 -3.33
CA VAL A 512 10.79 5.30 -4.13
C VAL A 512 9.76 6.28 -3.56
N CYS A 513 8.81 5.80 -2.77
CA CYS A 513 7.94 6.66 -1.98
C CYS A 513 8.67 7.30 -0.78
N THR A 514 9.88 6.83 -0.43
CA THR A 514 10.66 7.33 0.69
C THR A 514 11.91 8.11 0.30
N VAL A 515 12.54 7.92 -0.96
CA VAL A 515 13.46 8.99 -1.38
C VAL A 515 14.94 8.67 -1.72
N HIS A 516 15.54 9.30 -2.75
CA HIS A 516 16.94 9.17 -3.21
C HIS A 516 17.83 10.34 -2.83
N ALA A 517 19.15 10.12 -2.66
CA ALA A 517 20.14 11.18 -2.43
C ALA A 517 21.21 11.25 -3.54
N TYR A 518 21.37 12.45 -4.09
CA TYR A 518 22.54 12.84 -4.89
C TYR A 518 23.14 14.13 -4.31
N ASP A 519 24.47 14.24 -4.31
CA ASP A 519 25.13 15.50 -3.99
C ASP A 519 24.77 16.55 -5.06
N GLY A 520 23.99 17.56 -4.66
CA GLY A 520 23.49 18.62 -5.54
C GLY A 520 24.57 19.55 -6.11
N LYS A 521 25.83 19.47 -5.66
CA LYS A 521 26.94 20.27 -6.17
C LYS A 521 27.85 19.50 -7.12
N THR A 522 28.02 18.21 -6.93
CA THR A 522 29.00 17.41 -7.69
C THR A 522 28.36 16.40 -8.62
N GLY A 523 27.04 16.14 -8.52
CA GLY A 523 26.36 15.10 -9.28
C GLY A 523 26.86 13.69 -8.97
N LYS A 524 27.67 13.52 -7.94
CA LYS A 524 28.19 12.21 -7.54
C LYS A 524 27.16 11.43 -6.76
N GLU A 525 26.93 10.20 -7.17
CA GLU A 525 26.23 9.19 -6.38
C GLU A 525 27.01 8.94 -5.08
N LEU A 526 26.37 9.18 -3.93
CA LEU A 526 27.02 9.10 -2.61
C LEU A 526 27.25 7.66 -2.15
N SER A 527 26.64 6.69 -2.83
CA SER A 527 26.93 5.25 -2.64
C SER A 527 26.63 4.46 -3.91
N LYS A 528 27.60 3.70 -4.39
CA LYS A 528 27.43 2.75 -5.48
C LYS A 528 27.70 1.35 -4.96
N PHE A 529 26.66 0.55 -4.87
CA PHE A 529 26.78 -0.89 -4.64
C PHE A 529 26.54 -1.62 -5.96
N VAL A 530 27.49 -2.46 -6.35
CA VAL A 530 27.36 -3.32 -7.53
C VAL A 530 26.75 -4.64 -7.07
N ILE A 531 25.53 -4.92 -7.56
CA ILE A 531 24.93 -6.24 -7.38
C ILE A 531 25.62 -7.17 -8.38
N ASN A 532 26.42 -8.10 -7.91
CA ASN A 532 26.79 -9.26 -8.72
C ASN A 532 25.58 -10.21 -8.79
N GLY A 533 24.69 -9.93 -9.72
CA GLY A 533 23.66 -10.86 -10.11
C GLY A 533 24.27 -11.98 -10.91
N SER A 534 24.41 -13.16 -10.35
CA SER A 534 24.49 -14.38 -11.15
C SER A 534 23.09 -14.62 -11.74
N VAL A 535 23.01 -14.56 -13.07
CA VAL A 535 21.85 -14.94 -13.90
C VAL A 535 21.53 -16.41 -13.71
#